data_b020f3f980aee093ae3cd24b9ff288fc
#
_entry.id   b020f3f980aee093ae3cd24b9ff288fc
#
_cell.length_a   1.000
_cell.length_b   1.000
_cell.length_c   1.000
_cell.angle_alpha   90.00
_cell.angle_beta   90.00
_cell.angle_gamma   90.00
#
_symmetry.space_group_name_H-M   'P 1'
#
loop_
_entity.id
_entity.type
_entity.pdbx_description
1 polymer ?
#
loop_
_entity_poly.entity_id
_entity_poly.type
_entity_poly.pdbx_seq_one_letter_code
_entity_poly.pdbx_strand_id
1 'polypeptide(L)'
;IAVGANISDLHNLLQTADIISVHVPLSKETVDLISVNELGMMKSSAILINAARGGVVNESALAEALETNSIRGAATDVFSQEPPTQNNPLLNLSEITAQKVFLTPHIAGITTQAWTDLFIKSWENIQNYFEGKEVVNRKL
;
A
#
# COMPACT_ATOMS: atom_id res chain seq x y z
N ILE A 1 -2.81 -22.35 -3.41
CA ILE A 1 -2.49 -21.34 -2.40
C ILE A 1 -1.59 -22.02 -1.38
N ALA A 2 -0.28 -21.73 -1.44
CA ALA A 2 0.75 -22.52 -0.76
C ALA A 2 0.90 -22.23 0.76
N VAL A 3 0.11 -21.31 1.33
CA VAL A 3 0.33 -20.84 2.71
C VAL A 3 -0.92 -20.87 3.60
N GLY A 4 -1.94 -21.64 3.24
CA GLY A 4 -3.17 -21.73 4.04
C GLY A 4 -4.03 -20.46 4.01
N ALA A 5 -3.83 -19.58 3.00
CA ALA A 5 -4.64 -18.39 2.84
C ALA A 5 -6.03 -18.72 2.27
N ASN A 6 -7.04 -18.05 2.77
CA ASN A 6 -8.40 -18.15 2.24
C ASN A 6 -8.66 -17.01 1.25
N ILE A 7 -9.37 -17.29 0.17
CA ILE A 7 -9.86 -16.27 -0.75
C ILE A 7 -11.15 -15.69 -0.17
N SER A 8 -11.25 -14.36 -0.18
CA SER A 8 -12.44 -13.61 0.26
C SER A 8 -12.71 -12.49 -0.75
N ASP A 9 -13.95 -12.08 -0.86
CA ASP A 9 -14.29 -10.82 -1.52
C ASP A 9 -13.89 -9.63 -0.63
N LEU A 10 -13.79 -8.44 -1.25
CA LEU A 10 -13.33 -7.23 -0.58
C LEU A 10 -14.26 -6.87 0.60
N HIS A 11 -15.56 -6.93 0.41
CA HIS A 11 -16.55 -6.54 1.42
C HIS A 11 -16.41 -7.38 2.70
N ASN A 12 -16.37 -8.70 2.58
CA ASN A 12 -16.20 -9.59 3.73
C ASN A 12 -14.80 -9.40 4.39
N LEU A 13 -13.75 -9.18 3.58
CA LEU A 13 -12.41 -8.90 4.09
C LEU A 13 -12.41 -7.62 4.95
N LEU A 14 -13.00 -6.54 4.47
CA LEU A 14 -13.07 -5.27 5.20
C LEU A 14 -13.79 -5.42 6.54
N GLN A 15 -14.90 -6.17 6.58
CA GLN A 15 -15.70 -6.35 7.80
C GLN A 15 -15.05 -7.29 8.84
N THR A 16 -14.21 -8.20 8.41
CA THR A 16 -13.72 -9.28 9.29
C THR A 16 -12.25 -9.15 9.68
N ALA A 17 -11.43 -8.48 8.88
CA ALA A 17 -10.00 -8.37 9.13
C ALA A 17 -9.69 -7.37 10.27
N ASP A 18 -8.67 -7.70 11.05
CA ASP A 18 -8.10 -6.81 12.07
C ASP A 18 -6.94 -5.97 11.50
N ILE A 19 -6.26 -6.51 10.48
CA ILE A 19 -5.20 -5.81 9.74
C ILE A 19 -5.45 -6.02 8.25
N ILE A 20 -5.47 -4.91 7.49
CA ILE A 20 -5.61 -4.93 6.04
C ILE A 20 -4.35 -4.33 5.44
N SER A 21 -3.70 -5.10 4.56
CA SER A 21 -2.51 -4.65 3.83
C SER A 21 -2.79 -4.63 2.34
N VAL A 22 -2.59 -3.46 1.72
CA VAL A 22 -2.86 -3.20 0.31
C VAL A 22 -1.62 -3.51 -0.52
N HIS A 23 -1.79 -4.34 -1.57
CA HIS A 23 -0.71 -4.80 -2.46
C HIS A 23 -1.10 -4.79 -3.94
N VAL A 24 -2.13 -4.04 -4.33
CA VAL A 24 -2.58 -3.92 -5.72
C VAL A 24 -1.83 -2.79 -6.45
N PRO A 25 -1.59 -2.89 -7.76
CA PRO A 25 -1.07 -1.76 -8.54
C PRO A 25 -2.13 -0.66 -8.66
N LEU A 26 -1.71 0.58 -8.89
CA LEU A 26 -2.61 1.67 -9.25
C LEU A 26 -3.09 1.49 -10.71
N SER A 27 -4.38 1.44 -10.91
CA SER A 27 -5.06 1.37 -12.20
C SER A 27 -6.39 2.13 -12.15
N LYS A 28 -7.12 2.15 -13.24
CA LYS A 28 -8.47 2.75 -13.26
C LYS A 28 -9.45 2.03 -12.33
N GLU A 29 -9.24 0.74 -12.12
CA GLU A 29 -10.09 -0.12 -11.27
C GLU A 29 -9.68 -0.05 -9.79
N THR A 30 -8.48 0.43 -9.49
CA THR A 30 -7.94 0.45 -8.12
C THR A 30 -7.70 1.87 -7.59
N VAL A 31 -7.90 2.91 -8.39
CA VAL A 31 -7.90 4.29 -7.89
C VAL A 31 -9.04 4.45 -6.87
N ASP A 32 -8.71 5.00 -5.70
CA ASP A 32 -9.64 5.16 -4.57
C ASP A 32 -10.38 3.85 -4.18
N LEU A 33 -9.73 2.70 -4.39
CA LEU A 33 -10.26 1.37 -4.03
C LEU A 33 -10.65 1.29 -2.56
N ILE A 34 -9.90 1.95 -1.70
CA ILE A 34 -10.23 2.12 -0.28
C ILE A 34 -10.54 3.60 -0.05
N SER A 35 -11.82 3.92 0.09
CA SER A 35 -12.33 5.26 0.30
C SER A 35 -13.31 5.29 1.46
N VAL A 36 -14.17 6.30 1.53
CA VAL A 36 -15.10 6.53 2.65
C VAL A 36 -15.95 5.30 2.96
N ASN A 37 -16.52 4.66 1.93
CA ASN A 37 -17.37 3.48 2.11
C ASN A 37 -16.60 2.29 2.67
N GLU A 38 -15.43 1.99 2.09
CA GLU A 38 -14.59 0.86 2.46
C GLU A 38 -14.03 1.05 3.87
N LEU A 39 -13.57 2.24 4.20
CA LEU A 39 -13.10 2.60 5.55
C LEU A 39 -14.24 2.47 6.57
N GLY A 40 -15.46 2.87 6.21
CA GLY A 40 -16.65 2.73 7.05
C GLY A 40 -17.10 1.29 7.29
N MET A 41 -16.68 0.34 6.44
CA MET A 41 -16.95 -1.10 6.62
C MET A 41 -15.91 -1.78 7.54
N MET A 42 -14.77 -1.18 7.74
CA MET A 42 -13.71 -1.76 8.57
C MET A 42 -14.11 -1.78 10.05
N LYS A 43 -13.52 -2.71 10.79
CA LYS A 43 -13.65 -2.69 12.25
C LYS A 43 -13.02 -1.42 12.82
N SER A 44 -13.64 -0.83 13.84
CA SER A 44 -13.04 0.32 14.54
C SER A 44 -11.71 0.01 15.23
N SER A 45 -11.42 -1.28 15.44
CA SER A 45 -10.13 -1.78 15.93
C SER A 45 -9.12 -2.07 14.83
N ALA A 46 -9.50 -1.97 13.55
CA ALA A 46 -8.66 -2.37 12.44
C ALA A 46 -7.52 -1.39 12.15
N ILE A 47 -6.46 -1.91 11.56
CA ILE A 47 -5.31 -1.16 11.07
C ILE A 47 -5.22 -1.34 9.55
N LEU A 48 -5.07 -0.22 8.83
CA LEU A 48 -4.85 -0.22 7.38
C LEU A 48 -3.37 0.04 7.07
N ILE A 49 -2.79 -0.77 6.19
CA ILE A 49 -1.40 -0.61 5.74
C ILE A 49 -1.41 -0.43 4.21
N ASN A 50 -0.87 0.68 3.73
CA ASN A 50 -0.68 0.93 2.31
C ASN A 50 0.81 1.05 1.97
N ALA A 51 1.39 -0.02 1.47
CA ALA A 51 2.73 -0.08 0.90
C ALA A 51 2.69 -0.45 -0.61
N ALA A 52 1.56 -0.18 -1.27
CA ALA A 52 1.33 -0.50 -2.68
C ALA A 52 1.67 0.69 -3.58
N ARG A 53 0.70 1.59 -3.77
CA ARG A 53 0.84 2.84 -4.54
C ARG A 53 -0.04 3.93 -3.93
N GLY A 54 0.40 5.19 -4.03
CA GLY A 54 -0.45 6.34 -3.74
C GLY A 54 -1.67 6.38 -4.65
N GLY A 55 -2.78 6.89 -4.17
CA GLY A 55 -4.05 6.93 -4.89
C GLY A 55 -4.87 5.63 -4.89
N VAL A 56 -4.35 4.51 -4.36
CA VAL A 56 -5.16 3.29 -4.12
C VAL A 56 -6.03 3.46 -2.87
N VAL A 57 -5.49 4.10 -1.84
CA VAL A 57 -6.25 4.55 -0.68
C VAL A 57 -6.47 6.04 -0.81
N ASN A 58 -7.71 6.50 -0.67
CA ASN A 58 -8.02 7.92 -0.66
C ASN A 58 -7.50 8.57 0.62
N GLU A 59 -6.53 9.47 0.49
CA GLU A 59 -5.83 10.06 1.64
C GLU A 59 -6.73 10.98 2.49
N SER A 60 -7.68 11.67 1.85
CA SER A 60 -8.64 12.52 2.58
C SER A 60 -9.62 11.67 3.37
N ALA A 61 -10.16 10.61 2.77
CA ALA A 61 -11.03 9.68 3.45
C ALA A 61 -10.32 8.96 4.61
N LEU A 62 -9.05 8.59 4.40
CA LEU A 62 -8.23 7.96 5.45
C LEU A 62 -8.00 8.91 6.62
N ALA A 63 -7.66 10.18 6.35
CA ALA A 63 -7.48 11.19 7.39
C ALA A 63 -8.77 11.38 8.19
N GLU A 64 -9.92 11.48 7.52
CA GLU A 64 -11.23 11.61 8.18
C GLU A 64 -11.57 10.37 9.03
N ALA A 65 -11.33 9.16 8.51
CA ALA A 65 -11.58 7.92 9.24
C ALA A 65 -10.72 7.80 10.52
N LEU A 66 -9.48 8.31 10.48
CA LEU A 66 -8.58 8.35 11.63
C LEU A 66 -9.02 9.39 12.66
N GLU A 67 -9.40 10.60 12.22
CA GLU A 67 -9.87 11.69 13.11
C GLU A 67 -11.18 11.33 13.81
N THR A 68 -12.08 10.64 13.10
CA THR A 68 -13.36 10.18 13.66
C THR A 68 -13.26 8.88 14.44
N ASN A 69 -12.08 8.25 14.53
CA ASN A 69 -11.86 6.92 15.12
C ASN A 69 -12.68 5.79 14.47
N SER A 70 -13.00 5.93 13.19
CA SER A 70 -13.66 4.87 12.42
C SER A 70 -12.76 3.65 12.24
N ILE A 71 -11.44 3.84 12.23
CA ILE A 71 -10.42 2.80 12.32
C ILE A 71 -9.41 3.13 13.42
N ARG A 72 -8.67 2.12 13.89
CA ARG A 72 -7.71 2.28 14.97
C ARG A 72 -6.45 3.03 14.56
N GLY A 73 -5.97 2.82 13.35
CA GLY A 73 -4.71 3.41 12.88
C GLY A 73 -4.36 3.03 11.47
N ALA A 74 -3.33 3.65 10.93
CA ALA A 74 -2.83 3.35 9.60
C ALA A 74 -1.31 3.46 9.49
N ALA A 75 -0.74 2.75 8.50
CA ALA A 75 0.61 2.97 8.02
C ALA A 75 0.56 3.20 6.51
N THR A 76 1.26 4.21 6.00
CA THR A 76 1.42 4.40 4.56
C THR A 76 2.86 4.76 4.20
N ASP A 77 3.36 4.07 3.19
CA ASP A 77 4.70 4.29 2.62
C ASP A 77 4.63 5.07 1.30
N VAL A 78 3.41 5.26 0.78
CA VAL A 78 3.16 5.80 -0.56
C VAL A 78 2.10 6.89 -0.51
N PHE A 79 2.24 7.90 -1.41
CA PHE A 79 1.34 9.05 -1.48
C PHE A 79 0.89 9.30 -2.91
N SER A 80 -0.29 9.89 -3.07
CA SER A 80 -0.83 10.27 -4.40
C SER A 80 0.05 11.27 -5.13
N GLN A 81 0.77 12.10 -4.37
CA GLN A 81 1.86 12.95 -4.86
C GLN A 81 3.11 12.66 -4.01
N GLU A 82 4.21 12.34 -4.67
CA GLU A 82 5.51 12.05 -4.04
C GLU A 82 6.59 13.01 -4.53
N PRO A 83 7.25 13.75 -3.62
CA PRO A 83 7.00 13.81 -2.17
C PRO A 83 5.64 14.46 -1.86
N PRO A 84 5.00 14.11 -0.71
CA PRO A 84 3.73 14.70 -0.33
C PRO A 84 3.90 16.20 -0.06
N THR A 85 2.92 16.98 -0.50
CA THR A 85 2.90 18.43 -0.22
C THR A 85 2.50 18.72 1.21
N GLN A 86 2.78 19.93 1.69
CA GLN A 86 2.36 20.38 3.03
C GLN A 86 0.84 20.34 3.23
N ASN A 87 0.05 20.37 2.15
CA ASN A 87 -1.41 20.29 2.21
C ASN A 87 -1.94 18.85 2.22
N ASN A 88 -1.07 17.83 2.20
CA ASN A 88 -1.52 16.44 2.29
C ASN A 88 -2.28 16.22 3.60
N PRO A 89 -3.52 15.68 3.57
CA PRO A 89 -4.35 15.53 4.77
C PRO A 89 -3.71 14.65 5.86
N LEU A 90 -2.90 13.66 5.49
CA LEU A 90 -2.21 12.80 6.44
C LEU A 90 -1.04 13.49 7.17
N LEU A 91 -0.54 14.62 6.64
CA LEU A 91 0.47 15.45 7.31
C LEU A 91 -0.16 16.53 8.20
N ASN A 92 -1.49 16.69 8.16
CA ASN A 92 -2.22 17.74 8.86
C ASN A 92 -3.24 17.17 9.87
N LEU A 93 -2.99 15.96 10.36
CA LEU A 93 -3.80 15.34 11.41
C LEU A 93 -3.61 16.06 12.76
N SER A 94 -4.64 15.98 13.62
CA SER A 94 -4.51 16.42 15.00
C SER A 94 -3.37 15.66 15.73
N GLU A 95 -2.77 16.27 16.75
CA GLU A 95 -1.67 15.65 17.51
C GLU A 95 -2.01 14.25 18.04
N ILE A 96 -3.24 14.06 18.49
CA ILE A 96 -3.72 12.78 19.01
C ILE A 96 -3.84 11.76 17.88
N THR A 97 -4.36 12.17 16.73
CA THR A 97 -4.55 11.29 15.58
C THR A 97 -3.22 10.95 14.91
N ALA A 98 -2.29 11.87 14.84
CA ALA A 98 -0.96 11.65 14.29
C ALA A 98 -0.20 10.52 15.01
N GLN A 99 -0.47 10.26 16.29
CA GLN A 99 0.11 9.15 17.04
C GLN A 99 -0.39 7.76 16.59
N LYS A 100 -1.47 7.71 15.82
CA LYS A 100 -2.06 6.46 15.28
C LYS A 100 -1.58 6.15 13.86
N VAL A 101 -0.73 7.00 13.29
CA VAL A 101 -0.32 6.91 11.88
C VAL A 101 1.18 6.79 11.77
N PHE A 102 1.63 5.85 10.96
CA PHE A 102 3.03 5.68 10.61
C PHE A 102 3.22 6.03 9.13
N LEU A 103 4.00 7.07 8.86
CA LEU A 103 4.28 7.58 7.52
C LEU A 103 5.76 7.37 7.17
N THR A 104 6.03 6.78 6.00
CA THR A 104 7.40 6.61 5.50
C THR A 104 7.50 7.10 4.05
N PRO A 105 8.68 7.57 3.60
CA PRO A 105 8.84 8.23 2.31
C PRO A 105 9.15 7.22 1.18
N HIS A 106 8.27 6.25 0.92
CA HIS A 106 8.37 5.23 -0.13
C HIS A 106 9.66 4.39 -0.01
N ILE A 107 9.92 3.88 1.19
CA ILE A 107 11.13 3.12 1.51
C ILE A 107 10.87 1.70 2.01
N ALA A 108 9.61 1.27 2.12
CA ALA A 108 9.26 -0.05 2.66
C ALA A 108 9.86 -1.23 1.87
N GLY A 109 10.13 -1.03 0.57
CA GLY A 109 10.83 -2.01 -0.28
C GLY A 109 12.35 -1.93 -0.25
N ILE A 110 12.94 -0.94 0.44
CA ILE A 110 14.38 -0.68 0.42
C ILE A 110 15.06 -1.49 1.52
N THR A 111 15.48 -2.71 1.19
CA THR A 111 16.36 -3.53 2.02
C THR A 111 17.63 -3.87 1.24
N THR A 112 18.73 -4.13 1.94
CA THR A 112 19.99 -4.57 1.30
C THR A 112 19.75 -5.77 0.39
N GLN A 113 18.97 -6.76 0.85
CA GLN A 113 18.66 -7.96 0.08
C GLN A 113 17.83 -7.64 -1.17
N ALA A 114 16.76 -6.84 -1.05
CA ALA A 114 15.91 -6.49 -2.17
C ALA A 114 16.68 -5.75 -3.28
N TRP A 115 17.55 -4.82 -2.90
CA TRP A 115 18.40 -4.10 -3.83
C TRP A 115 19.41 -5.03 -4.50
N THR A 116 20.08 -5.88 -3.71
CA THR A 116 21.05 -6.86 -4.24
C THR A 116 20.37 -7.79 -5.26
N ASP A 117 19.22 -8.35 -4.91
CA ASP A 117 18.46 -9.23 -5.80
C ASP A 117 18.00 -8.50 -7.08
N LEU A 118 17.56 -7.25 -6.95
CA LEU A 118 17.15 -6.44 -8.09
C LEU A 118 18.32 -6.22 -9.07
N PHE A 119 19.49 -5.82 -8.56
CA PHE A 119 20.66 -5.59 -9.40
C PHE A 119 21.17 -6.87 -10.06
N ILE A 120 21.28 -7.97 -9.30
CA ILE A 120 21.73 -9.27 -9.83
C ILE A 120 20.79 -9.74 -10.94
N LYS A 121 19.48 -9.80 -10.67
CA LYS A 121 18.49 -10.26 -11.66
C LYS A 121 18.42 -9.36 -12.89
N SER A 122 18.56 -8.05 -12.71
CA SER A 122 18.62 -7.12 -13.85
C SER A 122 19.85 -7.38 -14.71
N TRP A 123 21.00 -7.60 -14.09
CA TRP A 123 22.25 -7.91 -14.81
C TRP A 123 22.16 -9.25 -15.53
N GLU A 124 21.65 -10.28 -14.88
CA GLU A 124 21.41 -11.60 -15.49
C GLU A 124 20.50 -11.48 -16.71
N ASN A 125 19.43 -10.69 -16.64
CA ASN A 125 18.53 -10.45 -17.75
C ASN A 125 19.22 -9.74 -18.94
N ILE A 126 20.10 -8.78 -18.65
CA ILE A 126 20.90 -8.11 -19.69
C ILE A 126 21.84 -9.12 -20.37
N GLN A 127 22.55 -9.94 -19.61
CA GLN A 127 23.44 -10.97 -20.15
C GLN A 127 22.65 -11.99 -20.99
N ASN A 128 21.53 -12.48 -20.47
CA ASN A 128 20.66 -13.43 -21.18
C ASN A 128 20.16 -12.85 -22.51
N TYR A 129 19.80 -11.57 -22.54
CA TYR A 129 19.39 -10.91 -23.78
C TYR A 129 20.49 -10.94 -24.86
N PHE A 130 21.72 -10.56 -24.49
CA PHE A 130 22.82 -10.56 -25.44
C PHE A 130 23.30 -11.95 -25.85
N GLU A 131 23.08 -12.96 -25.01
CA GLU A 131 23.40 -14.37 -25.29
C GLU A 131 22.26 -15.12 -26.02
N GLY A 132 21.16 -14.43 -26.33
CA GLY A 132 19.98 -15.05 -26.97
C GLY A 132 19.23 -16.03 -26.08
N LYS A 133 19.43 -15.96 -24.77
CA LYS A 133 18.74 -16.76 -23.76
C LYS A 133 17.40 -16.13 -23.35
N GLU A 134 16.59 -16.90 -22.64
CA GLU A 134 15.32 -16.41 -22.09
C GLU A 134 15.53 -15.31 -21.07
N VAL A 135 14.79 -14.20 -21.21
CA VAL A 135 14.76 -13.08 -20.27
C VAL A 135 13.54 -13.24 -19.36
N VAL A 136 13.78 -13.32 -18.06
CA VAL A 136 12.74 -13.50 -17.05
C VAL A 136 11.95 -12.19 -16.85
N ASN A 137 10.64 -12.28 -16.60
CA ASN A 137 9.74 -11.15 -16.38
C ASN A 137 9.60 -10.18 -17.57
N ARG A 138 9.84 -10.63 -18.79
CA ARG A 138 9.62 -9.83 -20.00
C ARG A 138 8.12 -9.56 -20.15
N LYS A 139 7.72 -8.30 -20.14
CA LYS A 139 6.40 -7.88 -20.62
C LYS A 139 6.48 -7.77 -22.15
N LEU A 140 5.67 -8.56 -22.83
CA LEU A 140 5.45 -8.43 -24.28
C LEU A 140 4.46 -7.29 -24.53
#